data_81e7d914f42dd0416c931125a58f56c3
#
_entry.id   81e7d914f42dd0416c931125a58f56c3
#
_cell.length_a   1.000
_cell.length_b   1.000
_cell.length_c   1.000
_cell.angle_alpha   90.00
_cell.angle_beta   90.00
_cell.angle_gamma   90.00
#
_symmetry.space_group_name_H-M   'P 1'
#
loop_
_entity.id
_entity.type
_entity.pdbx_description
1 polymer ?
#
loop_
_entity_poly.entity_id
_entity_poly.type
_entity_poly.pdbx_seq_one_letter_code
_entity_poly.pdbx_strand_id
1 'polypeptide(L)'
;MPSDSPTELASLRQRIDELDRRLIATLAERIQVCHEVARIKEHSDTPIIQPERVRSVISSRRQHAIDAGIDPDFAEDVMRVVLAETHRIEVAGRRTDAAPEKSALRDNRQGTPTDIHTALDTVATRIDHVVVAVDDLATAVKHFTEKLGFHLQATDHDQPGIAALVAGGVTLVLVSPEAGSEVAAYLAEHGPGIHHIAIEVLNAEYARRALSEITDTTPLVDDAHGHEQFFTVRDADSGVQLGYIARTGHRVGVATQNIIAAFKFAR
;
A
#
# COMPACT_ATOMS: atom_id res chain seq x y z
N MET A 1 -26.43 -18.53 -37.99
CA MET A 1 -25.30 -18.03 -37.19
C MET A 1 -25.25 -16.54 -37.43
N PRO A 2 -25.57 -15.67 -36.46
CA PRO A 2 -25.32 -14.23 -36.63
C PRO A 2 -23.83 -14.03 -36.63
N SER A 3 -23.29 -13.52 -37.73
CA SER A 3 -21.91 -13.03 -37.79
C SER A 3 -21.86 -11.71 -37.02
N ASP A 4 -21.31 -11.73 -35.78
CA ASP A 4 -20.98 -10.52 -35.09
C ASP A 4 -20.04 -9.73 -36.00
N SER A 5 -20.58 -8.65 -36.56
CA SER A 5 -19.87 -7.86 -37.56
C SER A 5 -18.66 -7.20 -36.89
N PRO A 6 -17.48 -7.19 -37.51
CA PRO A 6 -16.31 -6.41 -37.01
C PRO A 6 -16.66 -4.95 -36.68
N THR A 7 -17.68 -4.39 -37.36
CA THR A 7 -18.20 -3.05 -37.13
C THR A 7 -18.95 -2.92 -35.79
N GLU A 8 -19.68 -3.95 -35.36
CA GLU A 8 -20.40 -3.94 -34.08
C GLU A 8 -19.43 -3.99 -32.89
N LEU A 9 -18.41 -4.84 -32.95
CA LEU A 9 -17.36 -4.91 -31.93
C LEU A 9 -16.58 -3.59 -31.85
N ALA A 10 -16.29 -2.94 -33.00
CA ALA A 10 -15.63 -1.64 -33.02
C ALA A 10 -16.49 -0.56 -32.34
N SER A 11 -17.81 -0.56 -32.60
CA SER A 11 -18.74 0.38 -31.95
C SER A 11 -18.80 0.18 -30.43
N LEU A 12 -18.83 -1.06 -29.95
CA LEU A 12 -18.83 -1.37 -28.53
C LEU A 12 -17.52 -0.92 -27.85
N ARG A 13 -16.37 -1.12 -28.49
CA ARG A 13 -15.07 -0.62 -27.99
C ARG A 13 -15.05 0.90 -27.88
N GLN A 14 -15.54 1.61 -28.89
CA GLN A 14 -15.64 3.08 -28.82
C GLN A 14 -16.53 3.54 -27.66
N ARG A 15 -17.61 2.82 -27.39
CA ARG A 15 -18.47 3.11 -26.24
C ARG A 15 -17.78 2.85 -24.91
N ILE A 16 -16.97 1.81 -24.79
CA ILE A 16 -16.14 1.54 -23.62
C ILE A 16 -15.13 2.70 -23.42
N ASP A 17 -14.41 3.10 -24.46
CA ASP A 17 -13.45 4.21 -24.41
C ASP A 17 -14.11 5.52 -23.95
N GLU A 18 -15.34 5.78 -24.33
CA GLU A 18 -16.09 6.95 -23.85
C GLU A 18 -16.48 6.84 -22.38
N LEU A 19 -16.90 5.66 -21.93
CA LEU A 19 -17.20 5.41 -20.52
C LEU A 19 -15.94 5.53 -19.64
N ASP A 20 -14.81 5.04 -20.12
CA ASP A 20 -13.52 5.15 -19.41
C ASP A 20 -13.09 6.61 -19.27
N ARG A 21 -13.23 7.44 -20.33
CA ARG A 21 -12.97 8.87 -20.26
C ARG A 21 -13.86 9.58 -19.22
N ARG A 22 -15.14 9.21 -19.15
CA ARG A 22 -16.07 9.75 -18.16
C ARG A 22 -15.71 9.32 -16.75
N LEU A 23 -15.29 8.06 -16.57
CA LEU A 23 -14.83 7.53 -15.27
C LEU A 23 -13.61 8.34 -14.78
N ILE A 24 -12.61 8.53 -15.64
CA ILE A 24 -11.42 9.34 -15.30
C ILE A 24 -11.79 10.78 -14.98
N ALA A 25 -12.68 11.41 -15.75
CA ALA A 25 -13.16 12.77 -15.47
C ALA A 25 -13.84 12.86 -14.09
N THR A 26 -14.71 11.91 -13.75
CA THR A 26 -15.39 11.83 -12.45
C THR A 26 -14.40 11.63 -11.30
N LEU A 27 -13.36 10.81 -11.50
CA LEU A 27 -12.29 10.65 -10.51
C LEU A 27 -11.51 11.95 -10.33
N ALA A 28 -11.22 12.68 -11.40
CA ALA A 28 -10.53 13.97 -11.31
C ALA A 28 -11.36 15.00 -10.53
N GLU A 29 -12.66 15.10 -10.78
CA GLU A 29 -13.58 15.97 -10.02
C GLU A 29 -13.60 15.58 -8.54
N ARG A 30 -13.68 14.28 -8.24
CA ARG A 30 -13.65 13.78 -6.85
C ARG A 30 -12.34 14.16 -6.15
N ILE A 31 -11.19 14.06 -6.84
CA ILE A 31 -9.88 14.46 -6.31
C ILE A 31 -9.85 15.96 -5.99
N GLN A 32 -10.42 16.80 -6.84
CA GLN A 32 -10.52 18.24 -6.57
C GLN A 32 -11.30 18.52 -5.29
N VAL A 33 -12.44 17.86 -5.09
CA VAL A 33 -13.21 17.96 -3.83
C VAL A 33 -12.39 17.48 -2.63
N CYS A 34 -11.56 16.44 -2.79
CA CYS A 34 -10.68 15.97 -1.72
C CYS A 34 -9.62 17.02 -1.33
N HIS A 35 -9.06 17.75 -2.29
CA HIS A 35 -8.16 18.87 -2.00
C HIS A 35 -8.86 20.01 -1.23
N GLU A 36 -10.14 20.27 -1.51
CA GLU A 36 -10.92 21.25 -0.75
C GLU A 36 -11.17 20.77 0.69
N VAL A 37 -11.51 19.50 0.86
CA VAL A 37 -11.66 18.87 2.19
C VAL A 37 -10.35 18.92 2.96
N ALA A 38 -9.21 18.62 2.32
CA ALA A 38 -7.90 18.69 2.93
C ALA A 38 -7.62 20.10 3.48
N ARG A 39 -7.84 21.15 2.69
CA ARG A 39 -7.69 22.56 3.11
C ARG A 39 -8.57 22.95 4.30
N ILE A 40 -9.80 22.44 4.36
CA ILE A 40 -10.69 22.67 5.51
C ILE A 40 -10.14 21.98 6.76
N LYS A 41 -9.66 20.75 6.62
CA LYS A 41 -9.09 19.96 7.73
C LYS A 41 -7.76 20.51 8.26
N GLU A 42 -6.98 21.22 7.44
CA GLU A 42 -5.75 21.90 7.89
C GLU A 42 -5.99 22.88 9.04
N HIS A 43 -7.13 23.54 9.01
CA HIS A 43 -7.52 24.57 9.96
C HIS A 43 -8.48 24.04 11.06
N SER A 44 -8.60 22.73 11.21
CA SER A 44 -9.48 22.11 12.17
C SER A 44 -8.81 20.96 12.92
N ASP A 45 -9.28 20.66 14.13
CA ASP A 45 -8.86 19.49 14.91
C ASP A 45 -9.46 18.18 14.38
N THR A 46 -10.01 18.18 13.17
CA THR A 46 -10.67 17.00 12.59
C THR A 46 -9.61 15.95 12.21
N PRO A 47 -9.70 14.71 12.72
CA PRO A 47 -8.77 13.65 12.35
C PRO A 47 -8.78 13.39 10.85
N ILE A 48 -7.59 13.11 10.26
CA ILE A 48 -7.48 12.74 8.85
C ILE A 48 -8.26 11.45 8.61
N ILE A 49 -7.99 10.41 9.40
CA ILE A 49 -8.74 9.17 9.37
C ILE A 49 -9.91 9.25 10.34
N GLN A 50 -11.08 8.99 9.82
CA GLN A 50 -12.32 8.82 10.56
C GLN A 50 -12.85 7.41 10.27
N PRO A 51 -12.54 6.41 11.12
CA PRO A 51 -12.89 5.00 10.85
C PRO A 51 -14.35 4.78 10.52
N GLU A 52 -15.24 5.43 11.27
CA GLU A 52 -16.70 5.38 11.03
C GLU A 52 -17.07 5.90 9.62
N ARG A 53 -16.38 6.95 9.16
CA ARG A 53 -16.61 7.51 7.83
C ARG A 53 -16.14 6.53 6.74
N VAL A 54 -14.98 5.90 6.92
CA VAL A 54 -14.47 4.88 5.98
C VAL A 54 -15.47 3.72 5.88
N ARG A 55 -15.91 3.16 7.00
CA ARG A 55 -16.91 2.09 7.03
C ARG A 55 -18.21 2.49 6.36
N SER A 56 -18.74 3.67 6.68
CA SER A 56 -19.96 4.21 6.08
C SER A 56 -19.83 4.37 4.56
N VAL A 57 -18.66 4.83 4.08
CA VAL A 57 -18.42 4.97 2.64
C VAL A 57 -18.42 3.58 1.99
N ILE A 58 -17.66 2.62 2.50
CA ILE A 58 -17.59 1.27 1.94
C ILE A 58 -18.98 0.64 1.91
N SER A 59 -19.69 0.59 3.04
CA SER A 59 -21.03 0.01 3.12
C SER A 59 -22.01 0.64 2.12
N SER A 60 -22.01 1.97 2.02
CA SER A 60 -22.89 2.69 1.09
C SER A 60 -22.55 2.37 -0.38
N ARG A 61 -21.27 2.23 -0.73
CA ARG A 61 -20.85 1.93 -2.12
C ARG A 61 -21.13 0.49 -2.51
N ARG A 62 -20.99 -0.44 -1.58
CA ARG A 62 -21.48 -1.82 -1.77
C ARG A 62 -22.96 -1.86 -2.09
N GLN A 63 -23.79 -1.11 -1.34
CA GLN A 63 -25.22 -1.04 -1.61
C GLN A 63 -25.51 -0.43 -2.98
N HIS A 64 -24.84 0.67 -3.36
CA HIS A 64 -25.00 1.28 -4.69
C HIS A 64 -24.60 0.32 -5.82
N ALA A 65 -23.57 -0.52 -5.60
CA ALA A 65 -23.18 -1.54 -6.57
C ALA A 65 -24.27 -2.59 -6.76
N ILE A 66 -24.85 -3.08 -5.67
CA ILE A 66 -25.97 -4.03 -5.70
C ILE A 66 -27.15 -3.42 -6.49
N ASP A 67 -27.53 -2.17 -6.19
CA ASP A 67 -28.62 -1.47 -6.84
C ASP A 67 -28.37 -1.26 -8.35
N ALA A 68 -27.07 -1.13 -8.74
CA ALA A 68 -26.64 -0.99 -10.11
C ALA A 68 -26.37 -2.32 -10.85
N GLY A 69 -26.53 -3.46 -10.17
CA GLY A 69 -26.25 -4.78 -10.75
C GLY A 69 -24.76 -5.05 -10.96
N ILE A 70 -23.88 -4.43 -10.14
CA ILE A 70 -22.43 -4.62 -10.14
C ILE A 70 -22.06 -5.45 -8.91
N ASP A 71 -21.02 -6.27 -9.03
CA ASP A 71 -20.47 -7.03 -7.93
C ASP A 71 -20.04 -6.08 -6.79
N PRO A 72 -20.57 -6.23 -5.56
CA PRO A 72 -20.26 -5.36 -4.45
C PRO A 72 -18.80 -5.49 -3.95
N ASP A 73 -18.16 -6.65 -4.10
CA ASP A 73 -16.76 -6.85 -3.71
C ASP A 73 -15.83 -6.13 -4.69
N PHE A 74 -16.11 -6.21 -5.98
CA PHE A 74 -15.41 -5.41 -6.99
C PHE A 74 -15.53 -3.91 -6.73
N ALA A 75 -16.74 -3.43 -6.41
CA ALA A 75 -16.97 -2.02 -6.11
C ALA A 75 -16.23 -1.58 -4.84
N GLU A 76 -16.15 -2.43 -3.82
CA GLU A 76 -15.35 -2.19 -2.62
C GLU A 76 -13.86 -2.06 -2.94
N ASP A 77 -13.29 -2.98 -3.71
CA ASP A 77 -11.87 -2.94 -4.09
C ASP A 77 -11.52 -1.64 -4.81
N VAL A 78 -12.34 -1.22 -5.77
CA VAL A 78 -12.17 0.08 -6.44
C VAL A 78 -12.22 1.23 -5.44
N MET A 79 -13.17 1.21 -4.50
CA MET A 79 -13.31 2.28 -3.52
C MET A 79 -12.18 2.30 -2.49
N ARG A 80 -11.61 1.18 -2.12
CA ARG A 80 -10.42 1.11 -1.25
C ARG A 80 -9.23 1.81 -1.90
N VAL A 81 -8.97 1.58 -3.20
CA VAL A 81 -7.93 2.30 -3.95
C VAL A 81 -8.20 3.81 -3.98
N VAL A 82 -9.44 4.21 -4.24
CA VAL A 82 -9.84 5.63 -4.27
C VAL A 82 -9.72 6.29 -2.90
N LEU A 83 -10.04 5.58 -1.81
CA LEU A 83 -9.88 6.09 -0.44
C LEU A 83 -8.42 6.23 -0.06
N ALA A 84 -7.55 5.30 -0.44
CA ALA A 84 -6.12 5.40 -0.22
C ALA A 84 -5.54 6.66 -0.87
N GLU A 85 -5.92 6.98 -2.10
CA GLU A 85 -5.50 8.21 -2.77
C GLU A 85 -6.04 9.47 -2.10
N THR A 86 -7.31 9.46 -1.65
CA THR A 86 -7.89 10.56 -0.88
C THR A 86 -7.10 10.83 0.40
N HIS A 87 -6.78 9.77 1.12
CA HIS A 87 -6.01 9.87 2.36
C HIS A 87 -4.61 10.45 2.11
N ARG A 88 -3.92 9.98 1.08
CA ARG A 88 -2.62 10.51 0.66
C ARG A 88 -2.67 12.02 0.40
N ILE A 89 -3.71 12.50 -0.29
CA ILE A 89 -3.93 13.93 -0.55
C ILE A 89 -4.13 14.72 0.76
N GLU A 90 -4.94 14.22 1.67
CA GLU A 90 -5.21 14.87 2.95
C GLU A 90 -3.96 14.97 3.84
N VAL A 91 -3.11 13.93 3.83
CA VAL A 91 -1.83 13.94 4.57
C VAL A 91 -0.82 14.89 3.91
N ALA A 92 -0.70 14.88 2.58
CA ALA A 92 0.22 15.75 1.85
C ALA A 92 -0.10 17.24 2.08
N GLY A 93 -1.40 17.63 2.13
CA GLY A 93 -1.83 18.98 2.44
C GLY A 93 -1.31 19.48 3.77
N ARG A 94 -1.36 18.67 4.82
CA ARG A 94 -0.84 19.04 6.16
C ARG A 94 0.68 19.19 6.24
N ARG A 95 1.43 18.59 5.31
CA ARG A 95 2.90 18.64 5.31
C ARG A 95 3.47 19.92 4.67
N THR A 96 2.72 20.60 3.81
CA THR A 96 3.20 21.78 3.10
C THR A 96 3.31 23.04 3.97
N ASP A 97 2.57 23.12 5.06
CA ASP A 97 2.53 24.29 5.94
C ASP A 97 3.29 24.11 7.27
N ALA A 98 3.72 22.91 7.58
CA ALA A 98 4.55 22.63 8.76
C ALA A 98 6.01 22.45 8.35
N ALA A 99 6.92 23.27 8.92
CA ALA A 99 8.32 22.86 9.05
C ALA A 99 8.37 21.43 9.61
N PRO A 100 9.42 20.60 9.32
CA PRO A 100 9.41 19.18 9.64
C PRO A 100 9.41 18.93 11.15
N GLU A 101 8.38 19.36 11.82
CA GLU A 101 8.07 18.91 13.17
C GLU A 101 7.46 17.52 13.03
N LYS A 102 8.24 16.53 13.51
CA LYS A 102 7.84 15.12 13.76
C LYS A 102 6.53 14.97 14.56
N SER A 103 5.86 16.08 14.85
CA SER A 103 4.68 16.20 15.71
C SER A 103 3.34 16.10 14.98
N ALA A 104 3.23 16.47 13.70
CA ALA A 104 1.92 16.54 13.03
C ALA A 104 1.29 15.17 12.78
N LEU A 105 2.10 14.10 12.71
CA LEU A 105 1.61 12.71 12.63
C LEU A 105 1.32 12.11 14.00
N ARG A 106 1.77 12.76 15.08
CA ARG A 106 1.60 12.29 16.47
C ARG A 106 0.40 12.86 17.20
N ASP A 107 -0.27 13.89 16.65
CA ASP A 107 -1.52 14.38 17.25
C ASP A 107 -2.69 13.46 16.90
N ASN A 108 -2.59 12.30 17.48
CA ASN A 108 -3.52 11.22 17.29
C ASN A 108 -4.50 11.15 18.46
N ARG A 109 -5.43 12.08 18.48
CA ARG A 109 -6.68 11.95 19.25
C ARG A 109 -7.67 11.01 18.53
N GLN A 110 -7.16 10.13 17.67
CA GLN A 110 -7.96 9.03 17.13
C GLN A 110 -8.23 8.08 18.29
N GLY A 111 -9.51 7.80 18.53
CA GLY A 111 -9.90 6.88 19.59
C GLY A 111 -9.14 5.56 19.49
N THR A 112 -8.84 4.96 20.63
CA THR A 112 -8.26 3.61 20.68
C THR A 112 -9.18 2.67 19.90
N PRO A 113 -8.64 1.85 18.98
CA PRO A 113 -9.46 0.85 18.29
C PRO A 113 -10.14 -0.04 19.32
N THR A 114 -11.46 -0.10 19.27
CA THR A 114 -12.24 -0.92 20.22
C THR A 114 -12.19 -2.41 19.88
N ASP A 115 -11.77 -2.74 18.65
CA ASP A 115 -11.66 -4.10 18.15
C ASP A 115 -10.62 -4.14 17.03
N ILE A 116 -9.61 -5.02 17.16
CA ILE A 116 -8.50 -5.18 16.23
C ILE A 116 -8.97 -5.56 14.82
N HIS A 117 -9.93 -6.48 14.71
CA HIS A 117 -10.43 -6.92 13.42
C HIS A 117 -11.07 -5.75 12.67
N THR A 118 -11.92 -5.01 13.35
CA THR A 118 -12.55 -3.80 12.79
C THR A 118 -11.54 -2.71 12.48
N ALA A 119 -10.50 -2.55 13.30
CA ALA A 119 -9.48 -1.52 13.09
C ALA A 119 -8.66 -1.81 11.83
N LEU A 120 -8.15 -3.02 11.67
CA LEU A 120 -7.32 -3.38 10.52
C LEU A 120 -8.14 -3.42 9.23
N ASP A 121 -9.33 -4.02 9.24
CA ASP A 121 -10.25 -4.05 8.11
C ASP A 121 -10.61 -2.63 7.61
N THR A 122 -10.67 -1.66 8.53
CA THR A 122 -10.95 -0.27 8.18
C THR A 122 -9.79 0.38 7.39
N VAL A 123 -8.54 0.07 7.71
CA VAL A 123 -7.38 0.79 7.15
C VAL A 123 -6.56 0.00 6.14
N ALA A 124 -6.64 -1.32 6.11
CA ALA A 124 -5.95 -2.15 5.12
C ALA A 124 -6.58 -1.96 3.74
N THR A 125 -5.74 -1.90 2.71
CA THR A 125 -6.20 -1.67 1.33
C THR A 125 -5.82 -2.80 0.38
N ARG A 126 -4.56 -3.23 0.39
CA ARG A 126 -4.05 -4.26 -0.53
C ARG A 126 -2.69 -4.78 -0.06
N ILE A 127 -2.22 -5.86 -0.67
CA ILE A 127 -0.81 -6.23 -0.61
C ILE A 127 -0.02 -5.21 -1.44
N ASP A 128 0.94 -4.54 -0.80
CA ASP A 128 1.77 -3.54 -1.45
C ASP A 128 2.94 -4.18 -2.20
N HIS A 129 3.70 -5.00 -1.50
CA HIS A 129 4.81 -5.76 -2.09
C HIS A 129 5.13 -7.00 -1.26
N VAL A 130 5.88 -7.91 -1.86
CA VAL A 130 6.42 -9.10 -1.20
C VAL A 130 7.94 -9.02 -1.26
N VAL A 131 8.61 -9.20 -0.12
CA VAL A 131 10.08 -9.23 -0.04
C VAL A 131 10.56 -10.68 -0.02
N VAL A 132 11.48 -10.98 -0.92
CA VAL A 132 12.08 -12.29 -1.08
C VAL A 132 13.58 -12.19 -0.86
N ALA A 133 14.08 -12.90 0.14
CA ALA A 133 15.52 -13.05 0.37
C ALA A 133 16.09 -14.07 -0.64
N VAL A 134 17.18 -13.73 -1.31
CA VAL A 134 17.81 -14.55 -2.34
C VAL A 134 19.33 -14.62 -2.11
N ASP A 135 19.95 -15.74 -2.48
CA ASP A 135 21.40 -15.92 -2.31
C ASP A 135 22.20 -15.08 -3.32
N ASP A 136 21.71 -14.98 -4.56
CA ASP A 136 22.34 -14.24 -5.65
C ASP A 136 21.30 -13.40 -6.39
N LEU A 137 21.48 -12.07 -6.31
CA LEU A 137 20.53 -11.12 -6.89
C LEU A 137 20.46 -11.21 -8.41
N ALA A 138 21.61 -11.30 -9.07
CA ALA A 138 21.67 -11.29 -10.54
C ALA A 138 20.99 -12.51 -11.14
N THR A 139 21.22 -13.69 -10.56
CA THR A 139 20.55 -14.94 -10.96
C THR A 139 19.05 -14.86 -10.73
N ALA A 140 18.63 -14.35 -9.58
CA ALA A 140 17.21 -14.21 -9.27
C ALA A 140 16.52 -13.21 -10.20
N VAL A 141 17.07 -12.01 -10.40
CA VAL A 141 16.54 -11.01 -11.35
C VAL A 141 16.40 -11.62 -12.75
N LYS A 142 17.42 -12.29 -13.25
CA LYS A 142 17.38 -12.97 -14.55
C LYS A 142 16.25 -14.00 -14.62
N HIS A 143 16.07 -14.80 -13.57
CA HIS A 143 15.00 -15.80 -13.53
C HIS A 143 13.62 -15.14 -13.62
N PHE A 144 13.36 -14.12 -12.80
CA PHE A 144 12.07 -13.45 -12.77
C PHE A 144 11.78 -12.67 -14.07
N THR A 145 12.80 -12.02 -14.66
CA THR A 145 12.58 -11.21 -15.86
C THR A 145 12.51 -12.07 -17.13
N GLU A 146 13.41 -13.02 -17.32
CA GLU A 146 13.47 -13.80 -18.57
C GLU A 146 12.47 -14.96 -18.61
N LYS A 147 12.14 -15.55 -17.45
CA LYS A 147 11.27 -16.74 -17.41
C LYS A 147 9.86 -16.46 -16.89
N LEU A 148 9.70 -15.49 -15.99
CA LEU A 148 8.42 -15.21 -15.36
C LEU A 148 7.77 -13.91 -15.83
N GLY A 149 8.45 -13.14 -16.71
CA GLY A 149 7.86 -11.96 -17.36
C GLY A 149 7.76 -10.72 -16.48
N PHE A 150 8.48 -10.66 -15.37
CA PHE A 150 8.59 -9.44 -14.57
C PHE A 150 9.49 -8.42 -15.26
N HIS A 151 9.32 -7.15 -14.91
CA HIS A 151 10.17 -6.06 -15.37
C HIS A 151 10.93 -5.47 -14.17
N LEU A 152 12.19 -5.16 -14.36
CA LEU A 152 12.98 -4.44 -13.37
C LEU A 152 12.44 -3.00 -13.28
N GLN A 153 12.07 -2.59 -12.09
CA GLN A 153 11.67 -1.22 -11.80
C GLN A 153 12.91 -0.41 -11.39
N ALA A 154 13.07 0.79 -11.95
CA ALA A 154 14.07 1.72 -11.45
C ALA A 154 13.74 2.09 -10.00
N THR A 155 14.71 1.95 -9.11
CA THR A 155 14.61 2.42 -7.73
C THR A 155 15.27 3.79 -7.63
N ASP A 156 14.74 4.69 -6.81
CA ASP A 156 15.30 6.04 -6.62
C ASP A 156 16.71 6.03 -6.00
N HIS A 157 17.12 4.89 -5.47
CA HIS A 157 18.45 4.66 -4.92
C HIS A 157 18.96 3.31 -5.44
N ASP A 158 20.09 3.33 -6.13
CA ASP A 158 20.88 2.14 -6.48
C ASP A 158 21.50 1.56 -5.19
N GLN A 159 20.66 0.95 -4.35
CA GLN A 159 21.14 0.23 -3.17
C GLN A 159 21.65 -1.13 -3.62
N PRO A 160 22.95 -1.44 -3.44
CA PRO A 160 23.47 -2.75 -3.76
C PRO A 160 22.66 -3.86 -3.06
N GLY A 161 22.44 -4.95 -3.75
CA GLY A 161 21.74 -6.11 -3.17
C GLY A 161 20.23 -6.02 -3.12
N ILE A 162 19.59 -4.98 -3.68
CA ILE A 162 18.12 -4.85 -3.73
C ILE A 162 17.67 -4.61 -5.17
N ALA A 163 16.62 -5.33 -5.59
CA ALA A 163 15.95 -5.12 -6.87
C ALA A 163 14.43 -5.17 -6.70
N ALA A 164 13.73 -4.17 -7.25
CA ALA A 164 12.28 -4.18 -7.35
C ALA A 164 11.85 -4.70 -8.73
N LEU A 165 10.94 -5.64 -8.74
CA LEU A 165 10.40 -6.29 -9.94
C LEU A 165 8.89 -6.10 -9.97
N VAL A 166 8.34 -5.77 -11.12
CA VAL A 166 6.90 -5.54 -11.29
C VAL A 166 6.32 -6.36 -12.43
N ALA A 167 5.12 -6.86 -12.22
CA ALA A 167 4.29 -7.47 -13.27
C ALA A 167 2.83 -7.08 -13.03
N GLY A 168 2.27 -6.22 -13.89
CA GLY A 168 0.95 -5.65 -13.66
C GLY A 168 0.88 -4.89 -12.35
N GLY A 169 -0.03 -5.28 -11.45
CA GLY A 169 -0.18 -4.70 -10.10
C GLY A 169 0.62 -5.39 -9.00
N VAL A 170 1.52 -6.33 -9.35
CA VAL A 170 2.31 -7.11 -8.38
C VAL A 170 3.72 -6.55 -8.29
N THR A 171 4.19 -6.29 -7.08
CA THR A 171 5.57 -5.85 -6.80
C THR A 171 6.28 -6.91 -5.95
N LEU A 172 7.43 -7.39 -6.44
CA LEU A 172 8.36 -8.21 -5.69
C LEU A 172 9.64 -7.42 -5.42
N VAL A 173 10.18 -7.55 -4.23
CA VAL A 173 11.47 -6.96 -3.88
C VAL A 173 12.42 -8.09 -3.54
N LEU A 174 13.46 -8.27 -4.37
CA LEU A 174 14.52 -9.23 -4.13
C LEU A 174 15.61 -8.57 -3.30
N VAL A 175 16.10 -9.29 -2.28
CA VAL A 175 17.13 -8.79 -1.36
C VAL A 175 18.18 -9.87 -1.19
N SER A 176 19.45 -9.53 -1.48
CA SER A 176 20.61 -10.43 -1.37
C SER A 176 21.55 -10.01 -0.24
N PRO A 177 22.53 -10.85 0.13
CA PRO A 177 23.51 -10.52 1.18
C PRO A 177 24.29 -9.23 0.95
N GLU A 178 24.38 -8.75 -0.28
CA GLU A 178 25.04 -7.48 -0.64
C GLU A 178 24.32 -6.25 -0.04
N ALA A 179 23.04 -6.40 0.34
CA ALA A 179 22.26 -5.32 0.94
C ALA A 179 22.65 -5.02 2.40
N GLY A 180 23.31 -5.96 3.09
CA GLY A 180 23.79 -5.75 4.46
C GLY A 180 23.99 -7.04 5.25
N SER A 181 24.68 -6.89 6.37
CA SER A 181 25.01 -8.00 7.29
C SER A 181 23.76 -8.68 7.89
N GLU A 182 22.71 -7.94 8.09
CA GLU A 182 21.43 -8.44 8.63
C GLU A 182 20.77 -9.40 7.64
N VAL A 183 20.81 -9.08 6.36
CA VAL A 183 20.31 -9.94 5.27
C VAL A 183 21.15 -11.20 5.17
N ALA A 184 22.47 -11.07 5.23
CA ALA A 184 23.38 -12.21 5.21
C ALA A 184 23.14 -13.15 6.40
N ALA A 185 22.94 -12.61 7.61
CA ALA A 185 22.63 -13.38 8.80
C ALA A 185 21.29 -14.10 8.68
N TYR A 186 20.26 -13.41 8.18
CA TYR A 186 18.94 -14.01 7.94
C TYR A 186 19.02 -15.19 6.97
N LEU A 187 19.71 -15.03 5.83
CA LEU A 187 19.86 -16.08 4.83
C LEU A 187 20.65 -17.28 5.37
N ALA A 188 21.68 -17.04 6.20
CA ALA A 188 22.44 -18.12 6.83
C ALA A 188 21.59 -18.95 7.80
N GLU A 189 20.61 -18.35 8.46
CA GLU A 189 19.73 -18.99 9.44
C GLU A 189 18.52 -19.65 8.78
N HIS A 190 17.86 -18.97 7.83
CA HIS A 190 16.56 -19.35 7.28
C HIS A 190 16.61 -19.83 5.82
N GLY A 191 17.71 -19.53 5.11
CA GLY A 191 17.81 -19.77 3.67
C GLY A 191 17.01 -18.78 2.81
N PRO A 192 17.03 -18.93 1.47
CA PRO A 192 16.27 -18.09 0.57
C PRO A 192 14.76 -18.38 0.64
N GLY A 193 13.94 -17.33 0.49
CA GLY A 193 12.49 -17.45 0.54
C GLY A 193 11.80 -16.12 0.82
N ILE A 194 10.48 -16.17 1.03
CA ILE A 194 9.70 -14.98 1.40
C ILE A 194 10.13 -14.54 2.80
N HIS A 195 10.61 -13.29 2.90
CA HIS A 195 10.94 -12.67 4.17
C HIS A 195 9.69 -12.10 4.83
N HIS A 196 8.98 -11.21 4.14
CA HIS A 196 7.72 -10.65 4.62
C HIS A 196 6.79 -10.23 3.48
N ILE A 197 5.53 -10.04 3.84
CA ILE A 197 4.48 -9.49 2.99
C ILE A 197 4.13 -8.11 3.55
N ALA A 198 4.20 -7.08 2.71
CA ALA A 198 3.80 -5.73 3.09
C ALA A 198 2.37 -5.45 2.69
N ILE A 199 1.57 -4.96 3.64
CA ILE A 199 0.17 -4.58 3.48
C ILE A 199 0.12 -3.05 3.47
N GLU A 200 -0.45 -2.45 2.42
CA GLU A 200 -0.72 -1.02 2.39
C GLU A 200 -1.89 -0.71 3.32
N VAL A 201 -1.67 0.29 4.19
CA VAL A 201 -2.68 0.79 5.12
C VAL A 201 -2.86 2.30 4.97
N LEU A 202 -4.04 2.79 5.26
CA LEU A 202 -4.33 4.23 5.20
C LEU A 202 -3.49 5.03 6.23
N ASN A 203 -3.17 4.43 7.38
CA ASN A 203 -2.37 5.06 8.42
C ASN A 203 -1.59 4.01 9.19
N ALA A 204 -0.26 4.09 9.14
CA ALA A 204 0.61 3.11 9.78
C ALA A 204 0.56 3.19 11.31
N GLU A 205 0.50 4.39 11.89
CA GLU A 205 0.43 4.53 13.35
C GLU A 205 -0.89 4.01 13.91
N TYR A 206 -2.02 4.25 13.23
CA TYR A 206 -3.31 3.68 13.64
C TYR A 206 -3.28 2.14 13.60
N ALA A 207 -2.78 1.56 12.51
CA ALA A 207 -2.64 0.11 12.37
C ALA A 207 -1.69 -0.47 13.44
N ARG A 208 -0.55 0.20 13.69
CA ARG A 208 0.44 -0.23 14.68
C ARG A 208 -0.15 -0.25 16.09
N ARG A 209 -0.87 0.81 16.49
CA ARG A 209 -1.54 0.84 17.81
C ARG A 209 -2.51 -0.30 17.99
N ALA A 210 -3.32 -0.56 16.97
CA ALA A 210 -4.28 -1.65 17.02
C ALA A 210 -3.58 -3.01 17.17
N LEU A 211 -2.52 -3.25 16.42
CA LEU A 211 -1.78 -4.52 16.44
C LEU A 211 -0.94 -4.69 17.70
N SER A 212 -0.38 -3.61 18.26
CA SER A 212 0.43 -3.69 19.47
C SER A 212 -0.32 -4.12 20.73
N GLU A 213 -1.65 -4.16 20.69
CA GLU A 213 -2.49 -4.75 21.75
C GLU A 213 -2.43 -6.29 21.78
N ILE A 214 -2.02 -6.94 20.67
CA ILE A 214 -2.08 -8.40 20.52
C ILE A 214 -0.75 -9.04 20.08
N THR A 215 0.17 -8.29 19.52
CA THR A 215 1.48 -8.78 19.08
C THR A 215 2.54 -7.69 19.18
N ASP A 216 3.79 -8.09 19.34
CA ASP A 216 4.90 -7.17 19.33
C ASP A 216 5.07 -6.57 17.93
N THR A 217 5.27 -5.26 17.89
CA THR A 217 5.50 -4.50 16.67
C THR A 217 6.76 -3.66 16.79
N THR A 218 7.41 -3.41 15.65
CA THR A 218 8.53 -2.47 15.61
C THR A 218 8.03 -1.02 15.79
N PRO A 219 8.91 -0.10 16.18
CA PRO A 219 8.66 1.32 15.99
C PRO A 219 8.37 1.63 14.51
N LEU A 220 7.72 2.76 14.25
CA LEU A 220 7.59 3.27 12.89
C LEU A 220 8.96 3.63 12.32
N VAL A 221 9.18 3.22 11.09
CA VAL A 221 10.31 3.64 10.26
C VAL A 221 9.74 4.50 9.15
N ASP A 222 10.27 5.69 8.99
CA ASP A 222 9.90 6.62 7.93
C ASP A 222 11.09 6.89 7.00
N ASP A 223 10.80 7.11 5.73
CA ASP A 223 11.78 7.55 4.76
C ASP A 223 11.52 8.98 4.27
N ALA A 224 12.49 9.54 3.54
CA ALA A 224 12.39 10.89 2.99
C ALA A 224 11.26 11.05 1.94
N HIS A 225 10.70 9.96 1.44
CA HIS A 225 9.65 9.94 0.41
C HIS A 225 8.24 9.82 0.99
N GLY A 226 8.10 9.77 2.33
CA GLY A 226 6.82 9.66 3.00
C GLY A 226 6.26 8.24 3.03
N HIS A 227 7.12 7.24 3.10
CA HIS A 227 6.73 5.87 3.40
C HIS A 227 6.91 5.61 4.89
N GLU A 228 5.80 5.48 5.60
CA GLU A 228 5.80 5.10 7.02
C GLU A 228 5.52 3.61 7.11
N GLN A 229 6.39 2.87 7.78
CA GLN A 229 6.30 1.41 7.84
C GLN A 229 6.60 0.89 9.24
N PHE A 230 5.95 -0.19 9.63
CA PHE A 230 6.29 -1.01 10.79
C PHE A 230 6.13 -2.49 10.45
N PHE A 231 6.66 -3.35 11.31
CA PHE A 231 6.63 -4.79 11.13
C PHE A 231 6.14 -5.47 12.40
N THR A 232 5.45 -6.61 12.23
CA THR A 232 5.24 -7.55 13.32
C THR A 232 6.51 -8.36 13.56
N VAL A 233 6.63 -8.98 14.72
CA VAL A 233 7.59 -10.08 14.89
C VAL A 233 7.19 -11.23 13.95
N ARG A 234 8.20 -12.05 13.59
CA ARG A 234 7.94 -13.27 12.82
C ARG A 234 7.17 -14.25 13.68
N ASP A 235 6.03 -14.70 13.21
CA ASP A 235 5.23 -15.68 13.90
C ASP A 235 5.92 -17.05 13.88
N ALA A 236 6.08 -17.67 15.03
CA ALA A 236 6.83 -18.91 15.17
C ALA A 236 6.16 -20.12 14.52
N ASP A 237 4.83 -20.13 14.46
CA ASP A 237 4.06 -21.27 13.94
C ASP A 237 3.94 -21.22 12.42
N SER A 238 3.58 -20.06 11.87
CA SER A 238 3.41 -19.87 10.43
C SER A 238 4.71 -19.48 9.70
N GLY A 239 5.72 -18.98 10.41
CA GLY A 239 6.93 -18.41 9.82
C GLY A 239 6.68 -17.12 9.05
N VAL A 240 5.52 -16.49 9.21
CA VAL A 240 5.15 -15.26 8.49
C VAL A 240 5.55 -14.03 9.29
N GLN A 241 6.14 -13.05 8.60
CA GLN A 241 6.29 -11.69 9.08
C GLN A 241 5.45 -10.76 8.20
N LEU A 242 4.71 -9.84 8.81
CA LEU A 242 3.94 -8.84 8.09
C LEU A 242 4.58 -7.47 8.26
N GLY A 243 4.67 -6.73 7.15
CA GLY A 243 4.94 -5.31 7.14
C GLY A 243 3.66 -4.52 6.87
N TYR A 244 3.53 -3.35 7.46
CA TYR A 244 2.42 -2.44 7.20
C TYR A 244 2.99 -1.10 6.76
N ILE A 245 2.57 -0.63 5.58
CA ILE A 245 3.10 0.57 4.96
C ILE A 245 2.00 1.58 4.67
N ALA A 246 2.17 2.82 5.11
CA ALA A 246 1.36 3.94 4.68
C ALA A 246 2.16 4.80 3.69
N ARG A 247 1.58 5.06 2.53
CA ARG A 247 2.18 5.86 1.47
C ARG A 247 1.63 7.28 1.51
N THR A 248 2.31 8.16 2.26
CA THR A 248 1.88 9.55 2.44
C THR A 248 2.55 10.53 1.47
N GLY A 249 3.56 10.06 0.75
CA GLY A 249 4.31 10.81 -0.27
C GLY A 249 4.16 10.17 -1.65
N HIS A 250 5.22 9.58 -2.17
CA HIS A 250 5.18 8.87 -3.45
C HIS A 250 4.31 7.61 -3.36
N ARG A 251 3.43 7.46 -4.35
CA ARG A 251 2.53 6.31 -4.41
C ARG A 251 3.23 5.01 -4.83
N VAL A 252 4.29 5.13 -5.61
CA VAL A 252 5.07 4.01 -6.15
C VAL A 252 6.51 4.13 -5.69
N GLY A 253 7.23 3.04 -5.76
CA GLY A 253 8.62 2.97 -5.33
C GLY A 253 8.78 2.06 -4.12
N VAL A 254 10.00 1.72 -3.82
CA VAL A 254 10.36 0.82 -2.73
C VAL A 254 11.22 1.57 -1.73
N ALA A 255 10.80 1.58 -0.49
CA ALA A 255 11.54 2.15 0.63
C ALA A 255 12.69 1.20 1.01
N THR A 256 13.80 1.22 0.28
CA THR A 256 14.90 0.26 0.45
C THR A 256 15.47 0.24 1.87
N GLN A 257 15.57 1.41 2.52
CA GLN A 257 16.03 1.50 3.91
C GLN A 257 15.05 0.82 4.90
N ASN A 258 13.74 0.95 4.67
CA ASN A 258 12.73 0.32 5.49
C ASN A 258 12.76 -1.20 5.33
N ILE A 259 13.02 -1.68 4.10
CA ILE A 259 13.17 -3.12 3.83
C ILE A 259 14.37 -3.68 4.59
N ILE A 260 15.53 -3.03 4.55
CA ILE A 260 16.71 -3.47 5.32
C ILE A 260 16.41 -3.45 6.82
N ALA A 261 15.68 -2.43 7.31
CA ALA A 261 15.29 -2.36 8.71
C ALA A 261 14.45 -3.59 9.13
N ALA A 262 13.61 -4.15 8.25
CA ALA A 262 12.82 -5.34 8.55
C ALA A 262 13.68 -6.55 8.91
N PHE A 263 14.83 -6.73 8.28
CA PHE A 263 15.76 -7.84 8.57
C PHE A 263 16.38 -7.74 9.97
N LYS A 264 16.46 -6.54 10.57
CA LYS A 264 16.93 -6.35 11.95
C LYS A 264 15.94 -6.88 12.99
N PHE A 265 14.67 -6.95 12.63
CA PHE A 265 13.58 -7.36 13.52
C PHE A 265 13.06 -8.77 13.23
N ALA A 266 13.70 -9.50 12.32
CA ALA A 266 13.32 -10.88 11.97
C ALA A 266 13.81 -11.93 12.98
N ARG A 267 14.40 -11.52 14.12
CA ARG A 267 14.94 -12.39 15.16
C ARG A 267 13.95 -12.61 16.27
#